data_b47d1fdd3a5dbfca370f04c824dc4808
#
_entry.id   b47d1fdd3a5dbfca370f04c824dc4808
#
_cell.length_a   1.000
_cell.length_b   1.000
_cell.length_c   1.000
_cell.angle_alpha   90.00
_cell.angle_beta   90.00
_cell.angle_gamma   90.00
#
_symmetry.space_group_name_H-M   'P 1'
#
loop_
_entity.id
_entity.type
_entity.pdbx_description
1 polymer ?
#
loop_
_entity_poly.entity_id
_entity_poly.type
_entity_poly.pdbx_seq_one_letter_code
_entity_poly.pdbx_strand_id
1 'polypeptide(L)'
;MCSSDLEHFAHRRLWLIGHSDGASIAVIYAGSEPRPTLAGVVLMAPHVFVEEETLAGIRATACSYRNGVLRERLARHHGAQVDEMFWGWNQVWLSGSFADWNIESYLSGIGVPVATIQGEADPYGTLAQLEAIDAGCGEVRRHVLPGCQHSPHLEAETETLSITAAFVSATC
;
A
#
# COMPACT_ATOMS: atom_id res chain seq x y z
N MET A 1 12.14 -1.41 -2.70
CA MET A 1 12.62 -1.37 -4.10
C MET A 1 13.55 -0.17 -4.20
N CYS A 2 14.81 -0.37 -4.55
CA CYS A 2 15.72 0.75 -4.72
C CYS A 2 15.41 1.47 -6.05
N SER A 3 15.57 2.80 -6.10
CA SER A 3 15.39 3.59 -7.33
C SER A 3 16.24 3.06 -8.49
N SER A 4 17.41 2.48 -8.19
CA SER A 4 18.31 1.82 -9.15
C SER A 4 17.67 0.67 -9.93
N ASP A 5 16.72 -0.08 -9.33
CA ASP A 5 16.07 -1.19 -10.04
C ASP A 5 15.11 -0.67 -11.11
N LEU A 6 14.45 0.46 -10.84
CA LEU A 6 13.52 1.09 -11.79
C LEU A 6 14.26 1.83 -12.92
N GLU A 7 15.47 2.31 -12.70
CA GLU A 7 16.33 2.88 -13.75
C GLU A 7 16.68 1.86 -14.82
N HIS A 8 16.80 0.59 -14.46
CA HIS A 8 17.04 -0.51 -15.41
C HIS A 8 15.91 -0.67 -16.44
N PHE A 9 14.70 -0.23 -16.08
CA PHE A 9 13.50 -0.30 -16.92
C PHE A 9 13.09 1.07 -17.51
N ALA A 10 13.95 2.10 -17.39
CA ALA A 10 13.64 3.47 -17.78
C ALA A 10 13.27 3.66 -19.28
N HIS A 11 13.50 2.66 -20.12
CA HIS A 11 13.11 2.63 -21.54
C HIS A 11 11.80 1.89 -21.82
N ARG A 12 11.11 1.39 -20.79
CA ARG A 12 9.84 0.63 -20.89
C ARG A 12 8.73 1.38 -20.19
N ARG A 13 7.50 1.18 -20.63
CA ARG A 13 6.33 1.60 -19.86
C ARG A 13 6.23 0.74 -18.61
N LEU A 14 6.01 1.39 -17.47
CA LEU A 14 5.98 0.76 -16.16
C LEU A 14 4.63 1.02 -15.49
N TRP A 15 4.15 0.04 -14.74
CA TRP A 15 3.09 0.19 -13.76
C TRP A 15 3.65 -0.16 -12.40
N LEU A 16 3.35 0.68 -11.40
CA LEU A 16 3.67 0.36 -10.01
C LEU A 16 2.44 -0.27 -9.38
N ILE A 17 2.64 -1.40 -8.73
CA ILE A 17 1.60 -2.08 -7.95
C ILE A 17 2.11 -2.22 -6.54
N GLY A 18 1.48 -1.53 -5.58
CA GLY A 18 1.87 -1.53 -4.17
C GLY A 18 0.74 -2.01 -3.28
N HIS A 19 1.09 -2.71 -2.20
CA HIS A 19 0.16 -3.13 -1.15
C HIS A 19 0.64 -2.60 0.20
N SER A 20 -0.27 -2.00 0.99
CA SER A 20 0.02 -1.48 2.33
C SER A 20 1.19 -0.49 2.30
N ASP A 21 2.26 -0.68 3.08
CA ASP A 21 3.48 0.14 3.03
C ASP A 21 4.09 0.22 1.62
N GLY A 22 3.95 -0.84 0.81
CA GLY A 22 4.35 -0.82 -0.59
C GLY A 22 3.53 0.14 -1.45
N ALA A 23 2.27 0.38 -1.10
CA ALA A 23 1.45 1.41 -1.74
C ALA A 23 1.93 2.81 -1.35
N SER A 24 2.29 3.05 -0.09
CA SER A 24 2.89 4.31 0.37
C SER A 24 4.20 4.61 -0.36
N ILE A 25 5.06 3.59 -0.55
CA ILE A 25 6.29 3.72 -1.33
C ILE A 25 5.98 4.09 -2.80
N ALA A 26 4.95 3.48 -3.40
CA ALA A 26 4.54 3.78 -4.76
C ALA A 26 4.03 5.23 -4.91
N VAL A 27 3.28 5.75 -3.92
CA VAL A 27 2.84 7.15 -3.85
C VAL A 27 4.04 8.09 -3.80
N ILE A 28 4.98 7.86 -2.88
CA ILE A 28 6.18 8.69 -2.75
C ILE A 28 6.99 8.68 -4.05
N TYR A 29 7.22 7.50 -4.63
CA TYR A 29 7.99 7.38 -5.87
C TYR A 29 7.31 8.09 -7.04
N ALA A 30 6.00 7.90 -7.23
CA ALA A 30 5.26 8.48 -8.34
C ALA A 30 5.08 10.00 -8.21
N GLY A 31 4.98 10.51 -6.97
CA GLY A 31 4.70 11.91 -6.68
C GLY A 31 5.93 12.78 -6.41
N SER A 32 7.14 12.20 -6.22
CA SER A 32 8.33 12.97 -5.87
C SER A 32 8.91 13.77 -7.05
N GLU A 33 8.81 13.23 -8.27
CA GLU A 33 9.29 13.88 -9.50
C GLU A 33 8.60 13.25 -10.73
N PRO A 34 8.57 13.95 -11.89
CA PRO A 34 8.00 13.42 -13.12
C PRO A 34 8.66 12.11 -13.55
N ARG A 35 7.85 11.10 -13.89
CA ARG A 35 8.29 9.75 -14.32
C ARG A 35 7.75 9.46 -15.72
N PRO A 36 8.45 9.87 -16.80
CA PRO A 36 7.94 9.77 -18.17
C PRO A 36 7.58 8.35 -18.62
N THR A 37 8.19 7.33 -18.03
CA THR A 37 7.93 5.93 -18.34
C THR A 37 6.85 5.29 -17.47
N LEU A 38 6.42 5.95 -16.40
CA LEU A 38 5.33 5.47 -15.57
C LEU A 38 4.00 5.66 -16.31
N ALA A 39 3.22 4.59 -16.42
CA ALA A 39 1.94 4.58 -17.13
C ALA A 39 0.73 4.56 -16.19
N GLY A 40 0.92 4.11 -14.95
CA GLY A 40 -0.13 4.07 -13.95
C GLY A 40 0.33 3.48 -12.62
N VAL A 41 -0.47 3.67 -11.59
CA VAL A 41 -0.21 3.17 -10.23
C VAL A 41 -1.43 2.43 -9.71
N VAL A 42 -1.24 1.24 -9.16
CA VAL A 42 -2.26 0.46 -8.45
C VAL A 42 -1.90 0.40 -6.97
N LEU A 43 -2.78 0.91 -6.13
CA LEU A 43 -2.59 1.02 -4.69
C LEU A 43 -3.60 0.11 -3.98
N MET A 44 -3.12 -0.96 -3.36
CA MET A 44 -3.93 -1.91 -2.60
C MET A 44 -3.78 -1.61 -1.11
N ALA A 45 -4.90 -1.36 -0.40
CA ALA A 45 -4.91 -1.01 1.01
C ALA A 45 -3.86 0.07 1.37
N PRO A 46 -3.87 1.23 0.69
CA PRO A 46 -2.85 2.26 0.84
C PRO A 46 -2.95 2.97 2.18
N HIS A 47 -1.80 3.48 2.65
CA HIS A 47 -1.74 4.45 3.73
C HIS A 47 -1.06 5.73 3.23
N VAL A 48 -1.70 6.87 3.42
CA VAL A 48 -1.15 8.20 3.09
C VAL A 48 -1.01 9.10 4.33
N PHE A 49 -1.63 8.70 5.44
CA PHE A 49 -1.46 9.28 6.77
C PHE A 49 -1.77 8.25 7.86
N VAL A 50 -1.43 8.58 9.11
CA VAL A 50 -1.71 7.72 10.27
C VAL A 50 -3.15 7.96 10.76
N GLU A 51 -3.89 6.86 11.00
CA GLU A 51 -5.21 6.85 11.64
C GLU A 51 -5.16 6.07 12.97
N GLU A 52 -6.07 6.34 13.88
CA GLU A 52 -6.17 5.55 15.13
C GLU A 52 -6.55 4.10 14.84
N GLU A 53 -7.36 3.84 13.81
CA GLU A 53 -7.72 2.51 13.32
C GLU A 53 -6.48 1.74 12.89
N THR A 54 -5.56 2.38 12.16
CA THR A 54 -4.27 1.79 11.77
C THR A 54 -3.47 1.39 13.01
N LEU A 55 -3.33 2.31 13.96
CA LEU A 55 -2.58 2.06 15.19
C LEU A 55 -3.22 0.96 16.04
N ALA A 56 -4.55 0.92 16.12
CA ALA A 56 -5.28 -0.13 16.83
C ALA A 56 -5.06 -1.51 16.19
N GLY A 57 -5.15 -1.61 14.86
CA GLY A 57 -4.85 -2.82 14.10
C GLY A 57 -3.41 -3.32 14.33
N ILE A 58 -2.43 -2.41 14.29
CA ILE A 58 -1.01 -2.72 14.52
C ILE A 58 -0.77 -3.21 15.96
N ARG A 59 -1.43 -2.59 16.97
CA ARG A 59 -1.37 -3.05 18.37
C ARG A 59 -1.96 -4.47 18.51
N ALA A 60 -3.10 -4.74 17.87
CA ALA A 60 -3.74 -6.07 17.88
C ALA A 60 -2.83 -7.12 17.22
N THR A 61 -2.17 -6.76 16.12
CA THR A 61 -1.21 -7.63 15.43
C THR A 61 -0.02 -7.97 16.32
N ALA A 62 0.49 -7.03 17.12
CA ALA A 62 1.54 -7.30 18.10
C ALA A 62 1.10 -8.33 19.16
N CYS A 63 -0.16 -8.28 19.59
CA CYS A 63 -0.70 -9.29 20.51
C CYS A 63 -0.75 -10.68 19.84
N SER A 64 -1.23 -10.77 18.60
CA SER A 64 -1.27 -12.00 17.82
C SER A 64 0.13 -12.58 17.58
N TYR A 65 1.12 -11.73 17.32
CA TYR A 65 2.52 -12.13 17.16
C TYR A 65 3.08 -12.76 18.43
N ARG A 66 2.87 -12.13 19.59
CA ARG A 66 3.32 -12.65 20.90
C ARG A 66 2.68 -14.00 21.26
N ASN A 67 1.46 -14.24 20.82
CA ASN A 67 0.76 -15.53 21.01
C ASN A 67 1.33 -16.67 20.13
N GLY A 68 2.26 -16.39 19.24
CA GLY A 68 3.05 -17.36 18.49
C GLY A 68 2.52 -17.69 17.10
N VAL A 69 1.21 -17.78 16.89
CA VAL A 69 0.61 -18.24 15.62
C VAL A 69 1.04 -17.37 14.43
N LEU A 70 0.97 -16.04 14.56
CA LEU A 70 1.41 -15.14 13.51
C LEU A 70 2.93 -15.22 13.29
N ARG A 71 3.72 -15.31 14.38
CA ARG A 71 5.15 -15.47 14.31
C ARG A 71 5.57 -16.70 13.52
N GLU A 72 4.94 -17.86 13.78
CA GLU A 72 5.23 -19.10 13.06
C GLU A 72 4.92 -18.98 11.55
N ARG A 73 3.81 -18.32 11.20
CA ARG A 73 3.46 -18.07 9.79
C ARG A 73 4.51 -17.21 9.10
N LEU A 74 4.91 -16.09 9.71
CA LEU A 74 5.91 -15.19 9.17
C LEU A 74 7.31 -15.80 9.10
N ALA A 75 7.67 -16.66 10.07
CA ALA A 75 8.96 -17.35 10.08
C ALA A 75 9.18 -18.25 8.85
N ARG A 76 8.11 -18.73 8.21
CA ARG A 76 8.21 -19.51 6.94
C ARG A 76 8.80 -18.68 5.80
N HIS A 77 8.66 -17.37 5.84
CA HIS A 77 9.14 -16.45 4.81
C HIS A 77 10.40 -15.70 5.21
N HIS A 78 10.56 -15.42 6.51
CA HIS A 78 11.64 -14.57 7.04
C HIS A 78 12.72 -15.35 7.81
N GLY A 79 12.51 -16.65 8.07
CA GLY A 79 13.47 -17.49 8.79
C GLY A 79 13.86 -16.90 10.15
N ALA A 80 15.15 -16.84 10.42
CA ALA A 80 15.71 -16.31 11.65
C ALA A 80 15.51 -14.79 11.85
N GLN A 81 15.23 -14.05 10.78
CA GLN A 81 15.04 -12.58 10.82
C GLN A 81 13.60 -12.17 11.16
N VAL A 82 12.70 -13.11 11.42
CA VAL A 82 11.27 -12.85 11.63
C VAL A 82 11.01 -11.86 12.77
N ASP A 83 11.74 -11.95 13.87
CA ASP A 83 11.57 -11.06 15.03
C ASP A 83 12.07 -9.64 14.72
N GLU A 84 13.22 -9.52 14.08
CA GLU A 84 13.78 -8.23 13.67
C GLU A 84 12.88 -7.52 12.66
N MET A 85 12.41 -8.24 11.63
CA MET A 85 11.48 -7.72 10.63
C MET A 85 10.18 -7.25 11.27
N PHE A 86 9.54 -8.11 12.07
CA PHE A 86 8.24 -7.80 12.65
C PHE A 86 8.31 -6.61 13.62
N TRP A 87 9.25 -6.64 14.58
CA TRP A 87 9.34 -5.57 15.56
C TRP A 87 9.88 -4.28 14.95
N GLY A 88 10.73 -4.34 13.94
CA GLY A 88 11.18 -3.17 13.19
C GLY A 88 10.00 -2.41 12.56
N TRP A 89 9.10 -3.14 11.89
CA TRP A 89 7.87 -2.56 11.33
C TRP A 89 6.92 -2.06 12.44
N ASN A 90 6.58 -2.91 13.41
CA ASN A 90 5.59 -2.61 14.44
C ASN A 90 5.98 -1.41 15.32
N GLN A 91 7.25 -1.33 15.73
CA GLN A 91 7.75 -0.27 16.59
C GLN A 91 7.83 1.08 15.86
N VAL A 92 8.14 1.10 14.58
CA VAL A 92 8.14 2.33 13.78
C VAL A 92 6.73 2.91 13.73
N TRP A 93 5.74 2.13 13.34
CA TRP A 93 4.35 2.57 13.26
C TRP A 93 3.80 3.05 14.61
N LEU A 94 4.19 2.44 15.72
CA LEU A 94 3.73 2.79 17.08
C LEU A 94 4.61 3.84 17.77
N SER A 95 5.66 4.33 17.13
CA SER A 95 6.54 5.34 17.71
C SER A 95 5.90 6.73 17.69
N GLY A 96 6.17 7.53 18.73
CA GLY A 96 5.70 8.91 18.77
C GLY A 96 6.26 9.79 17.63
N SER A 97 7.43 9.44 17.07
CA SER A 97 8.00 10.14 15.91
C SER A 97 7.26 9.85 14.60
N PHE A 98 6.43 8.81 14.56
CA PHE A 98 5.64 8.43 13.38
C PHE A 98 4.17 8.84 13.51
N ALA A 99 3.75 9.39 14.65
CA ALA A 99 2.35 9.72 14.92
C ALA A 99 1.76 10.73 13.93
N ASP A 100 2.57 11.68 13.46
CA ASP A 100 2.18 12.72 12.51
C ASP A 100 2.62 12.40 11.06
N TRP A 101 2.97 11.12 10.78
CA TRP A 101 3.39 10.73 9.45
C TRP A 101 2.25 10.92 8.44
N ASN A 102 2.56 11.69 7.38
CA ASN A 102 1.63 12.05 6.32
C ASN A 102 2.40 12.26 5.02
N ILE A 103 1.90 11.66 3.93
CA ILE A 103 2.49 11.75 2.59
C ILE A 103 1.50 12.30 1.55
N GLU A 104 0.40 12.91 1.97
CA GLU A 104 -0.60 13.49 1.07
C GLU A 104 0.01 14.53 0.11
N SER A 105 1.07 15.23 0.54
CA SER A 105 1.78 16.22 -0.30
C SER A 105 2.34 15.64 -1.60
N TYR A 106 2.58 14.32 -1.68
CA TYR A 106 3.03 13.66 -2.90
C TYR A 106 1.91 13.40 -3.91
N LEU A 107 0.65 13.37 -3.47
CA LEU A 107 -0.48 12.97 -4.32
C LEU A 107 -0.63 13.88 -5.54
N SER A 108 -0.51 15.18 -5.37
CA SER A 108 -0.60 16.16 -6.46
C SER A 108 0.52 16.08 -7.49
N GLY A 109 1.64 15.43 -7.14
CA GLY A 109 2.76 15.17 -8.04
C GLY A 109 2.56 13.94 -8.94
N ILE A 110 1.55 13.09 -8.67
CA ILE A 110 1.26 11.90 -9.46
C ILE A 110 0.58 12.31 -10.77
N GLY A 111 1.35 12.34 -11.85
CA GLY A 111 0.89 12.77 -13.18
C GLY A 111 0.31 11.66 -14.05
N VAL A 112 0.00 10.49 -13.49
CA VAL A 112 -0.52 9.31 -14.21
C VAL A 112 -1.79 8.79 -13.53
N PRO A 113 -2.65 8.02 -14.23
CA PRO A 113 -3.82 7.42 -13.62
C PRO A 113 -3.48 6.53 -12.42
N VAL A 114 -4.36 6.54 -11.41
CA VAL A 114 -4.26 5.74 -10.19
C VAL A 114 -5.48 4.82 -10.10
N ALA A 115 -5.26 3.56 -9.74
CA ALA A 115 -6.32 2.67 -9.26
C ALA A 115 -6.12 2.41 -7.77
N THR A 116 -7.18 2.56 -6.96
CA THR A 116 -7.17 2.18 -5.56
C THR A 116 -8.06 0.96 -5.35
N ILE A 117 -7.59 0.01 -4.55
CA ILE A 117 -8.33 -1.21 -4.19
C ILE A 117 -8.23 -1.40 -2.68
N GLN A 118 -9.36 -1.35 -1.96
CA GLN A 118 -9.38 -1.53 -0.52
C GLN A 118 -10.53 -2.43 -0.09
N GLY A 119 -10.29 -3.29 0.89
CA GLY A 119 -11.33 -4.05 1.55
C GLY A 119 -12.21 -3.15 2.42
N GLU A 120 -13.53 -3.34 2.36
CA GLU A 120 -14.48 -2.61 3.19
C GLU A 120 -14.25 -2.83 4.71
N ALA A 121 -13.75 -4.02 5.06
CA ALA A 121 -13.49 -4.44 6.44
C ALA A 121 -12.00 -4.40 6.80
N ASP A 122 -11.21 -3.54 6.15
CA ASP A 122 -9.78 -3.41 6.42
C ASP A 122 -9.52 -2.93 7.86
N PRO A 123 -8.85 -3.73 8.72
CA PRO A 123 -8.60 -3.35 10.10
C PRO A 123 -7.45 -2.34 10.29
N TYR A 124 -6.75 -1.99 9.22
CA TYR A 124 -5.57 -1.11 9.28
C TYR A 124 -5.81 0.27 8.65
N GLY A 125 -6.89 0.47 7.93
CA GLY A 125 -7.16 1.77 7.30
C GLY A 125 -8.62 1.94 6.94
N THR A 126 -9.16 3.15 7.15
CA THR A 126 -10.53 3.49 6.76
C THR A 126 -10.57 3.94 5.29
N LEU A 127 -11.78 4.16 4.77
CA LEU A 127 -11.96 4.72 3.43
C LEU A 127 -11.46 6.17 3.31
N ALA A 128 -11.13 6.84 4.43
CA ALA A 128 -10.51 8.16 4.42
C ALA A 128 -9.16 8.19 3.69
N GLN A 129 -8.43 7.07 3.68
CA GLN A 129 -7.21 6.92 2.88
C GLN A 129 -7.51 7.09 1.38
N LEU A 130 -8.58 6.45 0.90
CA LEU A 130 -8.99 6.56 -0.50
C LEU A 130 -9.56 7.95 -0.83
N GLU A 131 -10.29 8.55 0.10
CA GLU A 131 -10.84 9.91 -0.04
C GLU A 131 -9.72 10.95 -0.21
N ALA A 132 -8.64 10.82 0.56
CA ALA A 132 -7.47 11.68 0.43
C ALA A 132 -6.78 11.49 -0.94
N ILE A 133 -6.65 10.24 -1.42
CA ILE A 133 -6.07 9.95 -2.73
C ILE A 133 -6.96 10.51 -3.84
N ASP A 134 -8.29 10.34 -3.76
CA ASP A 134 -9.26 10.90 -4.72
C ASP A 134 -9.16 12.44 -4.79
N ALA A 135 -8.97 13.09 -3.64
CA ALA A 135 -8.86 14.54 -3.56
C ALA A 135 -7.49 15.07 -4.07
N GLY A 136 -6.42 14.29 -3.88
CA GLY A 136 -5.06 14.71 -4.18
C GLY A 136 -4.55 14.37 -5.57
N CYS A 137 -5.11 13.34 -6.23
CA CYS A 137 -4.68 12.88 -7.55
C CYS A 137 -5.62 13.37 -8.67
N GLY A 138 -5.10 13.45 -9.91
CA GLY A 138 -5.87 13.94 -11.05
C GLY A 138 -6.89 12.95 -11.62
N GLU A 139 -6.55 11.66 -11.76
CA GLU A 139 -7.41 10.60 -12.27
C GLU A 139 -7.32 9.39 -11.34
N VAL A 140 -8.41 9.08 -10.64
CA VAL A 140 -8.48 7.95 -9.73
C VAL A 140 -9.65 7.01 -10.09
N ARG A 141 -9.38 5.72 -10.13
CA ARG A 141 -10.38 4.65 -10.25
C ARG A 141 -10.44 3.91 -8.92
N ARG A 142 -11.45 4.24 -8.13
CA ARG A 142 -11.63 3.71 -6.78
C ARG A 142 -12.44 2.42 -6.78
N HIS A 143 -11.92 1.41 -6.07
CA HIS A 143 -12.57 0.12 -5.87
C HIS A 143 -12.59 -0.24 -4.38
N VAL A 144 -13.78 -0.45 -3.83
CA VAL A 144 -13.99 -0.95 -2.46
C VAL A 144 -14.60 -2.34 -2.56
N LEU A 145 -13.94 -3.33 -1.96
CA LEU A 145 -14.32 -4.74 -2.04
C LEU A 145 -15.12 -5.15 -0.81
N PRO A 146 -16.43 -5.47 -0.95
CA PRO A 146 -17.27 -5.88 0.16
C PRO A 146 -16.76 -7.14 0.85
N GLY A 147 -16.71 -7.13 2.20
CA GLY A 147 -16.29 -8.27 3.00
C GLY A 147 -14.80 -8.62 2.94
N CYS A 148 -14.02 -7.93 2.13
CA CYS A 148 -12.57 -8.06 2.06
C CYS A 148 -11.92 -7.22 3.17
N GLN A 149 -10.80 -7.70 3.70
CA GLN A 149 -10.00 -7.01 4.72
C GLN A 149 -8.76 -6.35 4.07
N HIS A 150 -7.59 -6.52 4.71
CA HIS A 150 -6.36 -5.78 4.34
C HIS A 150 -5.61 -6.34 3.14
N SER A 151 -5.88 -7.57 2.72
CA SER A 151 -5.12 -8.24 1.67
C SER A 151 -5.98 -8.59 0.43
N PRO A 152 -6.44 -7.60 -0.35
CA PRO A 152 -7.33 -7.82 -1.50
C PRO A 152 -6.81 -8.88 -2.47
N HIS A 153 -5.50 -8.91 -2.71
CA HIS A 153 -4.82 -9.86 -3.59
C HIS A 153 -4.84 -11.33 -3.09
N LEU A 154 -5.17 -11.55 -1.81
CA LEU A 154 -5.30 -12.89 -1.22
C LEU A 154 -6.76 -13.23 -0.91
N GLU A 155 -7.55 -12.25 -0.49
CA GLU A 155 -8.90 -12.44 0.04
C GLU A 155 -9.97 -12.34 -1.05
N ALA A 156 -9.70 -11.55 -2.10
CA ALA A 156 -10.54 -11.33 -3.26
C ALA A 156 -9.72 -11.39 -4.55
N GLU A 157 -8.91 -12.45 -4.72
CA GLU A 157 -7.88 -12.57 -5.76
C GLU A 157 -8.43 -12.34 -7.16
N THR A 158 -9.51 -13.04 -7.52
CA THR A 158 -10.10 -12.96 -8.88
C THR A 158 -10.54 -11.54 -9.22
N GLU A 159 -11.20 -10.86 -8.29
CA GLU A 159 -11.69 -9.50 -8.48
C GLU A 159 -10.53 -8.50 -8.54
N THR A 160 -9.57 -8.63 -7.64
CA THR A 160 -8.35 -7.79 -7.60
C THR A 160 -7.54 -7.92 -8.89
N LEU A 161 -7.35 -9.15 -9.40
CA LEU A 161 -6.68 -9.38 -10.68
C LEU A 161 -7.46 -8.80 -11.85
N SER A 162 -8.80 -8.95 -11.88
CA SER A 162 -9.64 -8.38 -12.93
C SER A 162 -9.56 -6.85 -12.98
N ILE A 163 -9.65 -6.18 -11.82
CA ILE A 163 -9.52 -4.73 -11.69
C ILE A 163 -8.14 -4.27 -12.18
N THR A 164 -7.10 -4.94 -11.70
CA THR A 164 -5.71 -4.59 -12.05
C THR A 164 -5.45 -4.77 -13.55
N ALA A 165 -5.89 -5.88 -14.14
CA ALA A 165 -5.72 -6.15 -15.57
C ALA A 165 -6.52 -5.15 -16.43
N ALA A 166 -7.75 -4.81 -16.05
CA ALA A 166 -8.55 -3.81 -16.74
C ALA A 166 -7.91 -2.42 -16.68
N PHE A 167 -7.36 -2.04 -15.53
CA PHE A 167 -6.66 -0.78 -15.35
C PHE A 167 -5.40 -0.71 -16.23
N VAL A 168 -4.53 -1.72 -16.19
CA VAL A 168 -3.33 -1.78 -17.02
C VAL A 168 -3.69 -1.71 -18.50
N SER A 169 -4.70 -2.46 -18.95
CA SER A 169 -5.15 -2.45 -20.35
C SER A 169 -5.68 -1.10 -20.81
N ALA A 170 -6.35 -0.35 -19.93
CA ALA A 170 -6.93 0.94 -20.25
C ALA A 170 -5.92 2.10 -20.23
N THR A 171 -4.74 1.87 -19.62
CA THR A 171 -3.65 2.86 -19.51
C THR A 171 -2.42 2.50 -20.34
N CYS A 172 -2.55 1.50 -21.22
CA CYS A 172 -1.52 1.08 -22.19
C CYS A 172 -1.29 2.08 -23.32
#